data_94eb579e042a0f668bf3c29cefb6d60b
#
_entry.id   94eb579e042a0f668bf3c29cefb6d60b
#
_cell.length_a   1.000
_cell.length_b   1.000
_cell.length_c   1.000
_cell.angle_alpha   90.00
_cell.angle_beta   90.00
_cell.angle_gamma   90.00
#
_symmetry.space_group_name_H-M   'P 1'
#
loop_
_entity.id
_entity.type
_entity.pdbx_description
1 polymer ?
#
loop_
_entity_poly.entity_id
_entity_poly.type
_entity_poly.pdbx_seq_one_letter_code
_entity_poly.pdbx_strand_id
1 'polypeptide(L)'
;MPTVYFAITNHGFGHTTRLSSVIAELQTRCSELNVIIATTAPRWLLESYLSGDFIYHQRSFDVGVIQSDSLNMDKAATLDKLNYIRTNQSELIAQEVEFLHANHVDLIVADIPPLVAAIAAAADIPCWMTGNFGWDFIYQDWVEQGEIEFAEITEWISQLHSQCDRLFRLPFHEPMSGFDNIQDIGFTGGNPRFSREELCDRFEMCSIQPKALLTFGGLSLNAIPYHNLAKFPDWQFITFDRDAPDLPNLKQICGHTLRPVDLMPVCDRVISKPGYSTLSEACRVGVPVVCLTRDGFSEAEILIDGLQDYNHHLIVSPEDFYEGDWQFLNADMQTPRRPEHVPDHHGEVAIAKTILEYL
;
A
#
# COMPACT_ATOMS: atom_id res chain seq x y z
N MET A 1 14.99 26.61 -0.30
CA MET A 1 14.17 25.55 0.32
C MET A 1 14.36 24.31 -0.51
N PRO A 2 14.73 23.19 0.08
CA PRO A 2 14.88 21.97 -0.69
C PRO A 2 13.51 21.50 -1.21
N THR A 3 13.53 20.87 -2.39
CA THR A 3 12.34 20.36 -3.06
C THR A 3 12.47 18.85 -3.28
N VAL A 4 11.55 18.08 -2.72
CA VAL A 4 11.49 16.63 -2.93
C VAL A 4 10.28 16.28 -3.79
N TYR A 5 10.55 15.52 -4.83
CA TYR A 5 9.55 15.00 -5.75
C TYR A 5 9.22 13.55 -5.41
N PHE A 6 7.96 13.28 -5.09
CA PHE A 6 7.47 11.96 -4.76
C PHE A 6 6.67 11.37 -5.93
N ALA A 7 7.15 10.28 -6.51
CA ALA A 7 6.44 9.57 -7.57
C ALA A 7 5.79 8.31 -7.02
N ILE A 8 4.45 8.21 -7.12
CA ILE A 8 3.70 7.14 -6.48
C ILE A 8 2.91 6.35 -7.52
N THR A 9 3.16 5.05 -7.57
CA THR A 9 2.34 4.08 -8.32
C THR A 9 0.88 4.17 -7.88
N ASN A 10 -0.03 4.25 -8.83
CA ASN A 10 -1.47 4.22 -8.57
C ASN A 10 -2.05 2.82 -8.83
N HIS A 11 -1.61 1.83 -8.05
CA HIS A 11 -2.17 0.48 -8.04
C HIS A 11 -2.83 0.20 -6.68
N GLY A 12 -4.12 0.54 -6.57
CA GLY A 12 -4.81 0.57 -5.29
C GLY A 12 -4.35 1.73 -4.40
N PHE A 13 -4.70 1.71 -3.12
CA PHE A 13 -4.36 2.79 -2.18
C PHE A 13 -3.06 2.55 -1.39
N GLY A 14 -2.54 1.32 -1.42
CA GLY A 14 -1.42 0.91 -0.59
C GLY A 14 -0.16 1.74 -0.78
N HIS A 15 0.28 1.92 -2.03
CA HIS A 15 1.46 2.71 -2.36
C HIS A 15 1.33 4.16 -1.87
N THR A 16 0.17 4.77 -2.15
CA THR A 16 -0.13 6.14 -1.69
C THR A 16 -0.10 6.24 -0.17
N THR A 17 -0.72 5.30 0.53
CA THR A 17 -0.78 5.26 2.01
C THR A 17 0.61 5.19 2.62
N ARG A 18 1.44 4.25 2.17
CA ARG A 18 2.77 4.02 2.76
C ARG A 18 3.74 5.17 2.49
N LEU A 19 3.77 5.72 1.26
CA LEU A 19 4.65 6.85 0.97
C LEU A 19 4.14 8.16 1.59
N SER A 20 2.81 8.34 1.70
CA SER A 20 2.25 9.49 2.42
C SER A 20 2.64 9.51 3.90
N SER A 21 2.87 8.35 4.54
CA SER A 21 3.36 8.32 5.93
C SER A 21 4.79 8.89 6.04
N VAL A 22 5.64 8.64 5.07
CA VAL A 22 7.00 9.22 4.97
C VAL A 22 6.93 10.73 4.75
N ILE A 23 6.06 11.17 3.83
CA ILE A 23 5.87 12.60 3.54
C ILE A 23 5.35 13.34 4.77
N ALA A 24 4.38 12.78 5.48
CA ALA A 24 3.84 13.36 6.72
C ALA A 24 4.92 13.53 7.79
N GLU A 25 5.80 12.53 7.95
CA GLU A 25 6.92 12.59 8.87
C GLU A 25 7.95 13.66 8.45
N LEU A 26 8.23 13.78 7.16
CA LEU A 26 9.08 14.86 6.62
C LEU A 26 8.51 16.25 6.89
N GLN A 27 7.21 16.45 6.62
CA GLN A 27 6.53 17.73 6.88
C GLN A 27 6.52 18.10 8.36
N THR A 28 6.44 17.10 9.24
CA THR A 28 6.51 17.32 10.69
C THR A 28 7.90 17.78 11.13
N ARG A 29 8.97 17.26 10.50
CA ARG A 29 10.36 17.55 10.87
C ARG A 29 10.94 18.78 10.17
N CYS A 30 10.44 19.11 8.97
CA CYS A 30 10.94 20.22 8.16
C CYS A 30 9.77 20.94 7.50
N SER A 31 9.31 22.03 8.13
CA SER A 31 8.23 22.86 7.60
C SER A 31 8.61 23.67 6.36
N GLU A 32 9.90 23.78 6.06
CA GLU A 32 10.42 24.53 4.89
C GLU A 32 10.66 23.65 3.66
N LEU A 33 10.23 22.37 3.71
CA LEU A 33 10.37 21.45 2.59
C LEU A 33 9.28 21.68 1.55
N ASN A 34 9.68 21.89 0.29
CA ASN A 34 8.74 21.84 -0.83
C ASN A 34 8.46 20.38 -1.19
N VAL A 35 7.19 20.02 -1.20
CA VAL A 35 6.73 18.67 -1.52
C VAL A 35 5.95 18.68 -2.83
N ILE A 36 6.39 17.89 -3.81
CA ILE A 36 5.67 17.65 -5.06
C ILE A 36 5.29 16.18 -5.08
N ILE A 37 4.01 15.86 -5.37
CA ILE A 37 3.52 14.48 -5.41
C ILE A 37 2.97 14.20 -6.80
N ALA A 38 3.66 13.35 -7.54
CA ALA A 38 3.24 12.85 -8.85
C ALA A 38 2.52 11.52 -8.71
N THR A 39 1.24 11.53 -8.93
CA THR A 39 0.38 10.35 -8.91
C THR A 39 -0.96 10.64 -9.55
N THR A 40 -1.70 9.60 -9.92
CA THR A 40 -3.12 9.67 -10.29
C THR A 40 -4.06 9.19 -9.18
N ALA A 41 -3.52 8.87 -8.01
CA ALA A 41 -4.31 8.56 -6.82
C ALA A 41 -5.20 9.75 -6.42
N PRO A 42 -6.39 9.53 -5.88
CA PRO A 42 -7.30 10.62 -5.51
C PRO A 42 -6.66 11.60 -4.52
N ARG A 43 -6.76 12.90 -4.76
CA ARG A 43 -6.19 13.94 -3.89
C ARG A 43 -6.68 13.82 -2.44
N TRP A 44 -7.96 13.47 -2.22
CA TRP A 44 -8.49 13.27 -0.87
C TRP A 44 -7.75 12.18 -0.06
N LEU A 45 -7.18 11.17 -0.75
CA LEU A 45 -6.41 10.13 -0.08
C LEU A 45 -5.10 10.70 0.47
N LEU A 46 -4.39 11.51 -0.30
CA LEU A 46 -3.21 12.24 0.17
C LEU A 46 -3.57 13.16 1.35
N GLU A 47 -4.62 13.96 1.22
CA GLU A 47 -5.09 14.88 2.25
C GLU A 47 -5.56 14.19 3.53
N SER A 48 -5.90 12.89 3.47
CA SER A 48 -6.24 12.11 4.67
C SER A 48 -5.00 11.76 5.52
N TYR A 49 -3.80 11.77 4.94
CA TYR A 49 -2.53 11.49 5.60
C TYR A 49 -1.69 12.74 5.84
N LEU A 50 -1.75 13.72 4.94
CA LEU A 50 -0.90 14.90 4.94
C LEU A 50 -1.63 16.10 5.53
N SER A 51 -0.96 16.83 6.43
CA SER A 51 -1.46 18.07 7.01
C SER A 51 -0.78 19.32 6.45
N GLY A 52 0.39 19.14 5.83
CA GLY A 52 1.16 20.24 5.20
C GLY A 52 0.81 20.40 3.72
N ASP A 53 1.25 21.52 3.16
CA ASP A 53 1.04 21.85 1.76
C ASP A 53 1.84 20.93 0.84
N PHE A 54 1.31 20.65 -0.34
CA PHE A 54 1.99 19.93 -1.41
C PHE A 54 1.46 20.33 -2.79
N ILE A 55 2.33 20.25 -3.79
CA ILE A 55 1.96 20.38 -5.19
C ILE A 55 1.48 19.00 -5.67
N TYR A 56 0.23 18.89 -6.10
CA TYR A 56 -0.34 17.69 -6.70
C TYR A 56 -0.09 17.72 -8.22
N HIS A 57 0.84 16.90 -8.68
CA HIS A 57 1.17 16.72 -10.10
C HIS A 57 0.50 15.45 -10.62
N GLN A 58 -0.61 15.61 -11.37
CA GLN A 58 -1.41 14.47 -11.84
C GLN A 58 -0.71 13.75 -13.00
N ARG A 59 0.19 12.83 -12.67
CA ARG A 59 0.99 12.01 -13.60
C ARG A 59 1.08 10.57 -13.13
N SER A 60 1.27 9.65 -14.10
CA SER A 60 1.59 8.24 -13.85
C SER A 60 2.73 7.83 -14.75
N PHE A 61 3.68 7.06 -14.21
CA PHE A 61 4.88 6.57 -14.90
C PHE A 61 4.93 5.05 -15.00
N ASP A 62 3.86 4.40 -14.58
CA ASP A 62 3.64 2.96 -14.66
C ASP A 62 2.16 2.63 -14.84
N VAL A 63 1.86 1.35 -14.87
CA VAL A 63 0.51 0.84 -15.01
C VAL A 63 0.09 0.07 -13.75
N GLY A 64 1.05 -0.59 -13.10
CA GLY A 64 0.74 -1.67 -12.20
C GLY A 64 0.05 -2.81 -12.95
N VAL A 65 -1.04 -3.31 -12.40
CA VAL A 65 -1.89 -4.31 -13.05
C VAL A 65 -3.27 -3.73 -13.29
N ILE A 66 -3.76 -3.79 -14.52
CA ILE A 66 -5.15 -3.43 -14.82
C ILE A 66 -6.06 -4.53 -14.27
N GLN A 67 -7.01 -4.13 -13.45
CA GLN A 67 -7.91 -5.03 -12.77
C GLN A 67 -9.36 -4.66 -13.06
N SER A 68 -10.20 -5.66 -13.35
CA SER A 68 -11.65 -5.48 -13.42
C SER A 68 -12.30 -5.42 -12.03
N ASP A 69 -11.67 -6.11 -11.05
CA ASP A 69 -12.02 -6.10 -9.63
C ASP A 69 -10.78 -6.51 -8.79
N SER A 70 -10.95 -6.66 -7.48
CA SER A 70 -9.81 -6.97 -6.58
C SER A 70 -9.16 -8.34 -6.78
N LEU A 71 -9.76 -9.22 -7.57
CA LEU A 71 -9.28 -10.59 -7.78
C LEU A 71 -8.93 -10.88 -9.23
N ASN A 72 -9.55 -10.18 -10.20
CA ASN A 72 -9.39 -10.46 -11.62
C ASN A 72 -8.48 -9.43 -12.29
N MET A 73 -7.42 -9.94 -12.97
CA MET A 73 -6.41 -9.15 -13.66
C MET A 73 -6.59 -9.25 -15.17
N ASP A 74 -6.54 -8.11 -15.85
CA ASP A 74 -6.53 -8.04 -17.32
C ASP A 74 -5.08 -7.92 -17.80
N LYS A 75 -4.46 -9.09 -18.02
CA LYS A 75 -3.06 -9.19 -18.46
C LYS A 75 -2.87 -8.55 -19.84
N ALA A 76 -3.80 -8.74 -20.77
CA ALA A 76 -3.69 -8.20 -22.13
C ALA A 76 -3.72 -6.66 -22.12
N ALA A 77 -4.69 -6.06 -21.43
CA ALA A 77 -4.75 -4.60 -21.29
C ALA A 77 -3.54 -4.03 -20.54
N THR A 78 -3.01 -4.79 -19.55
CA THR A 78 -1.78 -4.42 -18.83
C THR A 78 -0.59 -4.37 -19.79
N LEU A 79 -0.39 -5.41 -20.61
CA LEU A 79 0.70 -5.49 -21.56
C LEU A 79 0.63 -4.35 -22.61
N ASP A 80 -0.56 -4.08 -23.15
CA ASP A 80 -0.76 -3.00 -24.12
C ASP A 80 -0.35 -1.63 -23.55
N LYS A 81 -0.72 -1.36 -22.31
CA LYS A 81 -0.36 -0.12 -21.62
C LYS A 81 1.13 -0.02 -21.32
N LEU A 82 1.77 -1.11 -20.90
CA LEU A 82 3.21 -1.16 -20.66
C LEU A 82 4.00 -0.92 -21.93
N ASN A 83 3.61 -1.56 -23.04
CA ASN A 83 4.18 -1.34 -24.35
C ASN A 83 4.00 0.10 -24.84
N TYR A 84 2.86 0.72 -24.55
CA TYR A 84 2.63 2.14 -24.84
C TYR A 84 3.63 3.02 -24.09
N ILE A 85 3.81 2.82 -22.78
CA ILE A 85 4.77 3.58 -21.98
C ILE A 85 6.20 3.37 -22.51
N ARG A 86 6.61 2.12 -22.73
CA ARG A 86 7.93 1.76 -23.25
C ARG A 86 8.22 2.43 -24.61
N THR A 87 7.24 2.43 -25.51
CA THR A 87 7.38 3.03 -26.84
C THR A 87 7.50 4.56 -26.78
N ASN A 88 6.76 5.20 -25.86
CA ASN A 88 6.72 6.65 -25.74
C ASN A 88 7.62 7.21 -24.61
N GLN A 89 8.47 6.36 -24.01
CA GLN A 89 9.26 6.73 -22.83
C GLN A 89 10.13 7.96 -23.06
N SER A 90 10.72 8.15 -24.24
CA SER A 90 11.58 9.30 -24.52
C SER A 90 10.84 10.63 -24.42
N GLU A 91 9.60 10.70 -24.86
CA GLU A 91 8.77 11.89 -24.74
C GLU A 91 8.33 12.11 -23.30
N LEU A 92 7.92 11.06 -22.59
CA LEU A 92 7.53 11.11 -21.19
C LEU A 92 8.70 11.59 -20.32
N ILE A 93 9.90 11.06 -20.56
CA ILE A 93 11.13 11.48 -19.86
C ILE A 93 11.42 12.96 -20.12
N ALA A 94 11.43 13.40 -21.39
CA ALA A 94 11.76 14.78 -21.73
C ALA A 94 10.80 15.80 -21.08
N GLN A 95 9.49 15.51 -21.10
CA GLN A 95 8.49 16.36 -20.48
C GLN A 95 8.67 16.46 -18.96
N GLU A 96 8.99 15.35 -18.30
CA GLU A 96 9.13 15.33 -16.86
C GLU A 96 10.46 15.95 -16.40
N VAL A 97 11.55 15.77 -17.14
CA VAL A 97 12.84 16.46 -16.90
C VAL A 97 12.67 17.98 -16.93
N GLU A 98 11.92 18.51 -17.90
CA GLU A 98 11.61 19.94 -17.95
C GLU A 98 10.84 20.39 -16.70
N PHE A 99 9.86 19.62 -16.25
CA PHE A 99 9.10 19.90 -15.03
C PHE A 99 9.99 19.88 -13.77
N LEU A 100 10.84 18.85 -13.61
CA LEU A 100 11.75 18.72 -12.47
C LEU A 100 12.72 19.90 -12.36
N HIS A 101 13.34 20.30 -13.48
CA HIS A 101 14.25 21.44 -13.51
C HIS A 101 13.53 22.76 -13.23
N ALA A 102 12.33 22.96 -13.80
CA ALA A 102 11.54 24.17 -13.58
C ALA A 102 11.11 24.36 -12.11
N ASN A 103 10.98 23.25 -11.36
CA ASN A 103 10.63 23.24 -9.95
C ASN A 103 11.84 23.09 -9.02
N HIS A 104 13.06 23.09 -9.53
CA HIS A 104 14.31 22.96 -8.76
C HIS A 104 14.29 21.77 -7.81
N VAL A 105 13.97 20.57 -8.34
CA VAL A 105 13.91 19.34 -7.55
C VAL A 105 15.32 18.89 -7.19
N ASP A 106 15.54 18.64 -5.89
CA ASP A 106 16.83 18.20 -5.33
C ASP A 106 16.93 16.68 -5.17
N LEU A 107 15.80 16.00 -4.96
CA LEU A 107 15.71 14.57 -4.74
C LEU A 107 14.38 14.01 -5.26
N ILE A 108 14.44 12.84 -5.90
CA ILE A 108 13.27 12.06 -6.26
C ILE A 108 13.16 10.87 -5.31
N VAL A 109 11.98 10.69 -4.71
CA VAL A 109 11.63 9.52 -3.90
C VAL A 109 10.41 8.84 -4.52
N ALA A 110 10.53 7.57 -4.88
CA ALA A 110 9.48 6.88 -5.64
C ALA A 110 9.00 5.61 -4.95
N ASP A 111 7.71 5.33 -5.05
CA ASP A 111 7.13 4.06 -4.66
C ASP A 111 6.86 3.25 -5.93
N ILE A 112 7.94 2.64 -6.40
CA ILE A 112 8.20 1.69 -7.47
C ILE A 112 7.69 1.97 -8.91
N PRO A 113 7.35 3.17 -9.39
CA PRO A 113 7.16 3.36 -10.83
C PRO A 113 8.51 3.30 -11.57
N PRO A 114 8.78 2.27 -12.40
CA PRO A 114 10.14 1.99 -12.88
C PRO A 114 10.72 3.12 -13.75
N LEU A 115 9.89 3.74 -14.60
CA LEU A 115 10.33 4.79 -15.52
C LEU A 115 10.95 6.02 -14.79
N VAL A 116 10.62 6.22 -13.53
CA VAL A 116 11.12 7.35 -12.72
C VAL A 116 12.64 7.29 -12.55
N ALA A 117 13.25 6.10 -12.51
CA ALA A 117 14.71 5.98 -12.47
C ALA A 117 15.37 6.56 -13.74
N ALA A 118 14.81 6.30 -14.92
CA ALA A 118 15.32 6.90 -16.17
C ALA A 118 15.04 8.41 -16.26
N ILE A 119 13.92 8.88 -15.72
CA ILE A 119 13.61 10.31 -15.62
C ILE A 119 14.66 11.01 -14.74
N ALA A 120 14.96 10.43 -13.58
CA ALA A 120 15.93 10.94 -12.64
C ALA A 120 17.34 10.99 -13.25
N ALA A 121 17.78 9.90 -13.88
CA ALA A 121 19.07 9.84 -14.58
C ALA A 121 19.17 10.89 -15.70
N ALA A 122 18.10 11.09 -16.46
CA ALA A 122 18.07 12.12 -17.51
C ALA A 122 18.06 13.57 -16.96
N ALA A 123 17.54 13.77 -15.77
CA ALA A 123 17.50 15.06 -15.08
C ALA A 123 18.76 15.36 -14.26
N ASP A 124 19.68 14.39 -14.11
CA ASP A 124 20.84 14.45 -13.19
C ASP A 124 20.43 14.71 -11.72
N ILE A 125 19.32 14.06 -11.29
CA ILE A 125 18.77 14.17 -9.95
C ILE A 125 18.80 12.79 -9.30
N PRO A 126 19.26 12.64 -8.04
CA PRO A 126 19.25 11.34 -7.34
C PRO A 126 17.85 10.77 -7.22
N CYS A 127 17.75 9.44 -7.42
CA CYS A 127 16.53 8.67 -7.34
C CYS A 127 16.61 7.62 -6.24
N TRP A 128 15.75 7.74 -5.23
CA TRP A 128 15.58 6.73 -4.21
C TRP A 128 14.20 6.10 -4.34
N MET A 129 14.12 4.78 -4.17
CA MET A 129 12.86 4.08 -4.22
C MET A 129 12.52 3.44 -2.87
N THR A 130 11.25 3.18 -2.65
CA THR A 130 10.75 2.39 -1.52
C THR A 130 9.75 1.38 -2.03
N GLY A 131 9.80 0.15 -1.52
CA GLY A 131 8.89 -0.91 -1.92
C GLY A 131 9.19 -2.23 -1.22
N ASN A 132 8.25 -3.16 -1.33
CA ASN A 132 8.40 -4.54 -0.89
C ASN A 132 8.48 -5.52 -2.07
N PHE A 133 8.20 -5.05 -3.28
CA PHE A 133 8.37 -5.78 -4.54
C PHE A 133 8.63 -4.79 -5.68
N GLY A 134 9.17 -5.30 -6.81
CA GLY A 134 9.24 -4.62 -8.10
C GLY A 134 8.19 -5.15 -9.08
N TRP A 135 7.78 -4.35 -10.07
CA TRP A 135 6.86 -4.83 -11.11
C TRP A 135 7.47 -5.92 -11.98
N ASP A 136 8.79 -5.98 -12.11
CA ASP A 136 9.52 -7.07 -12.74
C ASP A 136 9.26 -8.41 -12.05
N PHE A 137 9.18 -8.45 -10.73
CA PHE A 137 8.83 -9.65 -9.96
C PHE A 137 7.42 -10.15 -10.28
N ILE A 138 6.43 -9.26 -10.32
CA ILE A 138 5.03 -9.64 -10.64
C ILE A 138 4.92 -10.17 -12.06
N TYR A 139 5.55 -9.49 -13.02
CA TYR A 139 5.46 -9.92 -14.43
C TYR A 139 6.33 -11.13 -14.73
N GLN A 140 7.44 -11.34 -14.01
CA GLN A 140 8.25 -12.54 -14.13
C GLN A 140 7.47 -13.80 -13.74
N ASP A 141 6.68 -13.75 -12.68
CA ASP A 141 5.80 -14.85 -12.30
C ASP A 141 4.79 -15.18 -13.42
N TRP A 142 4.25 -14.17 -14.11
CA TRP A 142 3.38 -14.41 -15.25
C TRP A 142 4.14 -15.05 -16.44
N VAL A 143 5.38 -14.65 -16.68
CA VAL A 143 6.25 -15.31 -17.70
C VAL A 143 6.44 -16.79 -17.38
N GLU A 144 6.69 -17.11 -16.12
CA GLU A 144 6.85 -18.49 -15.64
C GLU A 144 5.56 -19.32 -15.74
N GLN A 145 4.39 -18.66 -15.65
CA GLN A 145 3.08 -19.25 -15.90
C GLN A 145 2.71 -19.37 -17.38
N GLY A 146 3.55 -18.89 -18.30
CA GLY A 146 3.38 -19.03 -19.74
C GLY A 146 3.03 -17.75 -20.51
N GLU A 147 2.91 -16.59 -19.86
CA GLU A 147 2.68 -15.28 -20.50
C GLU A 147 4.01 -14.69 -21.00
N ILE A 148 4.61 -15.37 -21.97
CA ILE A 148 5.97 -15.07 -22.46
C ILE A 148 6.12 -13.66 -23.05
N GLU A 149 5.03 -13.02 -23.44
CA GLU A 149 4.98 -11.66 -23.97
C GLU A 149 5.45 -10.61 -22.95
N PHE A 150 5.40 -10.92 -21.66
CA PHE A 150 5.90 -10.05 -20.59
C PHE A 150 7.42 -10.11 -20.42
N ALA A 151 8.15 -11.06 -21.00
CA ALA A 151 9.58 -11.24 -20.78
C ALA A 151 10.41 -9.98 -21.10
N GLU A 152 10.15 -9.33 -22.24
CA GLU A 152 10.84 -8.09 -22.61
C GLU A 152 10.49 -6.91 -21.68
N ILE A 153 9.28 -6.87 -21.15
CA ILE A 153 8.83 -5.86 -20.19
C ILE A 153 9.54 -6.07 -18.85
N THR A 154 9.63 -7.31 -18.38
CA THR A 154 10.32 -7.67 -17.14
C THR A 154 11.79 -7.26 -17.20
N GLU A 155 12.49 -7.57 -18.29
CA GLU A 155 13.87 -7.18 -18.48
C GLU A 155 14.04 -5.65 -18.54
N TRP A 156 13.18 -4.95 -19.27
CA TRP A 156 13.17 -3.49 -19.33
C TRP A 156 13.00 -2.85 -17.95
N ILE A 157 12.07 -3.35 -17.14
CA ILE A 157 11.84 -2.84 -15.78
C ILE A 157 13.06 -3.08 -14.89
N SER A 158 13.64 -4.29 -14.93
CA SER A 158 14.85 -4.61 -14.16
C SER A 158 16.03 -3.69 -14.53
N GLN A 159 16.20 -3.37 -15.82
CA GLN A 159 17.20 -2.40 -16.28
C GLN A 159 16.92 -0.97 -15.79
N LEU A 160 15.66 -0.58 -15.62
CA LEU A 160 15.31 0.70 -15.02
C LEU A 160 15.61 0.72 -13.51
N HIS A 161 15.27 -0.34 -12.78
CA HIS A 161 15.55 -0.45 -11.36
C HIS A 161 17.05 -0.35 -11.03
N SER A 162 17.92 -0.89 -11.89
CA SER A 162 19.39 -0.78 -11.71
C SER A 162 19.94 0.66 -11.81
N GLN A 163 19.16 1.61 -12.33
CA GLN A 163 19.52 3.03 -12.38
C GLN A 163 19.14 3.78 -11.08
N CYS A 164 18.48 3.12 -10.14
CA CYS A 164 18.09 3.71 -8.87
C CYS A 164 19.30 3.80 -7.92
N ASP A 165 19.53 4.95 -7.30
CA ASP A 165 20.68 5.16 -6.40
C ASP A 165 20.51 4.44 -5.06
N ARG A 166 19.28 4.23 -4.61
CA ARG A 166 18.97 3.57 -3.34
C ARG A 166 17.56 3.02 -3.32
N LEU A 167 17.42 1.80 -2.78
CA LEU A 167 16.13 1.21 -2.40
C LEU A 167 15.99 1.13 -0.89
N PHE A 168 14.92 1.68 -0.34
CA PHE A 168 14.43 1.36 0.99
C PHE A 168 13.49 0.16 0.89
N ARG A 169 14.02 -1.03 1.22
CA ARG A 169 13.25 -2.27 1.12
C ARG A 169 12.43 -2.47 2.38
N LEU A 170 11.12 -2.50 2.19
CA LEU A 170 10.13 -2.65 3.27
C LEU A 170 9.96 -4.12 3.68
N PRO A 171 9.47 -4.44 4.88
CA PRO A 171 9.16 -5.81 5.29
C PRO A 171 8.17 -6.50 4.33
N PHE A 172 8.07 -7.83 4.40
CA PHE A 172 7.24 -8.63 3.49
C PHE A 172 7.65 -8.47 2.03
N HIS A 173 8.94 -8.58 1.78
CA HIS A 173 9.54 -8.27 0.48
C HIS A 173 9.99 -9.52 -0.28
N GLU A 174 10.01 -9.42 -1.60
CA GLU A 174 10.81 -10.27 -2.46
C GLU A 174 12.29 -9.84 -2.41
N PRO A 175 13.24 -10.62 -2.96
CA PRO A 175 14.67 -10.23 -2.94
C PRO A 175 14.98 -8.84 -3.52
N MET A 176 14.19 -8.33 -4.49
CA MET A 176 14.37 -7.04 -5.19
C MET A 176 15.77 -6.93 -5.85
N SER A 177 16.22 -8.01 -6.47
CA SER A 177 17.56 -8.15 -7.04
C SER A 177 17.86 -7.24 -8.24
N GLY A 178 16.86 -6.53 -8.78
CA GLY A 178 17.04 -5.49 -9.79
C GLY A 178 17.69 -4.21 -9.27
N PHE A 179 17.85 -4.06 -7.94
CA PHE A 179 18.44 -2.87 -7.30
C PHE A 179 19.83 -3.17 -6.75
N ASP A 180 20.79 -2.29 -7.03
CA ASP A 180 22.19 -2.48 -6.60
C ASP A 180 22.45 -2.05 -5.15
N ASN A 181 21.71 -1.07 -4.63
CA ASN A 181 21.89 -0.49 -3.30
C ASN A 181 20.61 -0.61 -2.48
N ILE A 182 20.51 -1.64 -1.66
CA ILE A 182 19.33 -1.98 -0.86
C ILE A 182 19.61 -1.70 0.62
N GLN A 183 18.69 -0.98 1.25
CA GLN A 183 18.64 -0.76 2.69
C GLN A 183 17.32 -1.30 3.25
N ASP A 184 17.40 -2.31 4.11
CA ASP A 184 16.23 -2.82 4.82
C ASP A 184 15.74 -1.79 5.84
N ILE A 185 14.42 -1.56 5.82
CA ILE A 185 13.73 -0.58 6.66
C ILE A 185 12.59 -1.31 7.41
N GLY A 186 12.09 -0.69 8.46
CA GLY A 186 10.92 -1.16 9.19
C GLY A 186 9.58 -0.93 8.46
N PHE A 187 8.51 -1.29 9.12
CA PHE A 187 7.15 -1.07 8.61
C PHE A 187 6.86 0.42 8.40
N THR A 188 6.19 0.74 7.28
CA THR A 188 5.66 2.07 6.98
C THR A 188 4.13 2.05 6.95
N GLY A 189 3.49 3.17 7.23
CA GLY A 189 2.03 3.31 7.21
C GLY A 189 1.56 4.42 8.12
N GLY A 190 0.26 4.69 8.13
CA GLY A 190 -0.34 5.69 9.00
C GLY A 190 -0.24 5.32 10.47
N ASN A 191 -0.20 6.35 11.34
CA ASN A 191 -0.39 6.18 12.77
C ASN A 191 -1.86 6.46 13.12
N PRO A 192 -2.48 5.69 14.03
CA PRO A 192 -3.82 6.01 14.54
C PRO A 192 -3.85 7.40 15.18
N ARG A 193 -4.90 8.17 14.90
CA ARG A 193 -5.07 9.53 15.43
C ARG A 193 -5.97 9.59 16.67
N PHE A 194 -6.65 8.49 16.99
CA PHE A 194 -7.64 8.42 18.05
C PHE A 194 -7.38 7.21 18.94
N SER A 195 -7.62 7.37 20.23
CA SER A 195 -7.60 6.27 21.20
C SER A 195 -8.86 5.38 21.05
N ARG A 196 -8.81 4.18 21.65
CA ARG A 196 -9.96 3.28 21.74
C ARG A 196 -11.17 3.95 22.39
N GLU A 197 -10.94 4.72 23.47
CA GLU A 197 -11.99 5.41 24.21
C GLU A 197 -12.66 6.48 23.35
N GLU A 198 -11.88 7.35 22.71
CA GLU A 198 -12.40 8.40 21.82
C GLU A 198 -13.24 7.82 20.68
N LEU A 199 -12.82 6.68 20.10
CA LEU A 199 -13.58 6.03 19.02
C LEU A 199 -14.87 5.39 19.53
N CYS A 200 -14.84 4.75 20.71
CA CYS A 200 -16.05 4.19 21.31
C CYS A 200 -17.08 5.27 21.60
N ASP A 201 -16.67 6.41 22.17
CA ASP A 201 -17.55 7.53 22.46
C ASP A 201 -18.09 8.18 21.18
N ARG A 202 -17.22 8.44 20.20
CA ARG A 202 -17.59 9.08 18.95
C ARG A 202 -18.60 8.30 18.12
N PHE A 203 -18.52 6.97 18.15
CA PHE A 203 -19.37 6.10 17.36
C PHE A 203 -20.44 5.37 18.16
N GLU A 204 -20.58 5.70 19.47
CA GLU A 204 -21.53 5.06 20.38
C GLU A 204 -21.39 3.53 20.36
N MET A 205 -20.13 3.04 20.31
CA MET A 205 -19.84 1.62 20.27
C MET A 205 -19.71 1.02 21.67
N CYS A 206 -20.32 -0.14 21.86
CA CYS A 206 -20.19 -0.85 23.13
C CYS A 206 -18.74 -1.27 23.37
N SER A 207 -18.15 -0.88 24.51
CA SER A 207 -16.73 -1.11 24.83
C SER A 207 -16.36 -2.59 25.01
N ILE A 208 -17.34 -3.42 25.38
CA ILE A 208 -17.14 -4.85 25.70
C ILE A 208 -17.45 -5.79 24.52
N GLN A 209 -18.17 -5.35 23.49
CA GLN A 209 -18.41 -6.19 22.32
C GLN A 209 -17.17 -6.29 21.46
N PRO A 210 -16.81 -7.50 20.96
CA PRO A 210 -15.74 -7.65 19.99
C PRO A 210 -16.06 -6.93 18.68
N LYS A 211 -15.03 -6.36 18.06
CA LYS A 211 -15.15 -5.56 16.84
C LYS A 211 -14.26 -6.06 15.73
N ALA A 212 -14.82 -6.11 14.52
CA ALA A 212 -14.07 -6.46 13.32
C ALA A 212 -14.15 -5.33 12.29
N LEU A 213 -12.99 -4.88 11.80
CA LEU A 213 -12.87 -3.95 10.68
C LEU A 213 -12.84 -4.72 9.37
N LEU A 214 -13.79 -4.46 8.47
CA LEU A 214 -13.82 -4.97 7.10
C LEU A 214 -13.17 -3.93 6.19
N THR A 215 -11.97 -4.20 5.67
CA THR A 215 -11.24 -3.26 4.81
C THR A 215 -10.49 -3.98 3.71
N PHE A 216 -10.78 -3.67 2.45
CA PHE A 216 -10.23 -4.37 1.28
C PHE A 216 -9.48 -3.45 0.32
N GLY A 217 -9.09 -2.26 0.78
CA GLY A 217 -8.35 -1.27 0.01
C GLY A 217 -9.21 -0.51 -1.00
N GLY A 218 -8.55 0.25 -1.88
CA GLY A 218 -9.22 1.14 -2.83
C GLY A 218 -9.98 0.45 -3.97
N LEU A 219 -9.67 -0.81 -4.24
CA LEU A 219 -10.47 -1.67 -5.11
C LEU A 219 -11.38 -2.48 -4.20
N SER A 220 -12.65 -2.08 -4.07
CA SER A 220 -13.65 -2.79 -3.28
C SER A 220 -13.74 -4.27 -3.71
N LEU A 221 -14.03 -5.14 -2.75
CA LEU A 221 -14.48 -6.50 -3.09
C LEU A 221 -15.90 -6.45 -3.64
N ASN A 222 -16.12 -7.09 -4.77
CA ASN A 222 -17.47 -7.30 -5.25
C ASN A 222 -18.21 -8.24 -4.28
N ALA A 223 -19.39 -7.80 -3.82
CA ALA A 223 -20.33 -8.62 -3.05
C ALA A 223 -19.80 -9.20 -1.73
N ILE A 224 -19.34 -8.35 -0.81
CA ILE A 224 -19.08 -8.80 0.57
C ILE A 224 -20.36 -9.48 1.11
N PRO A 225 -20.26 -10.70 1.67
CA PRO A 225 -21.45 -11.46 2.12
C PRO A 225 -21.97 -10.94 3.46
N TYR A 226 -22.47 -9.70 3.49
CA TYR A 226 -22.97 -9.02 4.68
C TYR A 226 -24.09 -9.77 5.40
N HIS A 227 -24.81 -10.67 4.72
CA HIS A 227 -25.84 -11.51 5.33
C HIS A 227 -25.29 -12.42 6.45
N ASN A 228 -23.98 -12.74 6.42
CA ASN A 228 -23.34 -13.53 7.46
C ASN A 228 -23.25 -12.77 8.80
N LEU A 229 -23.24 -11.43 8.80
CA LEU A 229 -23.15 -10.63 10.02
C LEU A 229 -24.31 -10.89 10.99
N ALA A 230 -25.48 -11.26 10.47
CA ALA A 230 -26.64 -11.61 11.29
C ALA A 230 -26.43 -12.87 12.15
N LYS A 231 -25.46 -13.73 11.81
CA LYS A 231 -25.07 -14.91 12.59
C LYS A 231 -24.21 -14.58 13.81
N PHE A 232 -23.72 -13.33 13.89
CA PHE A 232 -22.81 -12.86 14.94
C PHE A 232 -23.38 -11.61 15.63
N PRO A 233 -24.52 -11.69 16.31
CA PRO A 233 -25.18 -10.54 16.93
C PRO A 233 -24.36 -9.92 18.08
N ASP A 234 -23.43 -10.68 18.66
CA ASP A 234 -22.55 -10.23 19.73
C ASP A 234 -21.30 -9.48 19.23
N TRP A 235 -21.07 -9.46 17.91
CA TRP A 235 -20.01 -8.70 17.27
C TRP A 235 -20.50 -7.37 16.73
N GLN A 236 -19.63 -6.36 16.73
CA GLN A 236 -19.78 -5.13 15.96
C GLN A 236 -18.83 -5.15 14.76
N PHE A 237 -19.35 -4.82 13.60
CA PHE A 237 -18.56 -4.72 12.36
C PHE A 237 -18.45 -3.26 11.93
N ILE A 238 -17.29 -2.92 11.34
CA ILE A 238 -17.02 -1.58 10.84
C ILE A 238 -16.57 -1.71 9.38
N THR A 239 -17.07 -0.87 8.50
CA THR A 239 -16.70 -0.88 7.09
C THR A 239 -16.61 0.52 6.51
N PHE A 240 -15.78 0.68 5.47
CA PHE A 240 -15.71 1.87 4.60
C PHE A 240 -16.46 1.66 3.28
N ASP A 241 -17.07 0.49 3.08
CA ASP A 241 -17.86 0.20 1.90
C ASP A 241 -19.13 1.07 1.90
N ARG A 242 -19.29 1.88 0.84
CA ARG A 242 -20.41 2.82 0.69
C ARG A 242 -21.72 2.12 0.32
N ASP A 243 -21.63 0.93 -0.24
CA ASP A 243 -22.74 0.10 -0.68
C ASP A 243 -23.17 -0.92 0.39
N ALA A 244 -22.56 -0.86 1.58
CA ALA A 244 -22.88 -1.75 2.69
C ALA A 244 -24.34 -1.56 3.14
N PRO A 245 -25.07 -2.66 3.42
CA PRO A 245 -26.44 -2.60 3.88
C PRO A 245 -26.56 -2.01 5.29
N ASP A 246 -27.71 -1.44 5.60
CA ASP A 246 -28.03 -1.01 6.97
C ASP A 246 -28.34 -2.25 7.84
N LEU A 247 -27.42 -2.60 8.75
CA LEU A 247 -27.55 -3.75 9.65
C LEU A 247 -27.31 -3.30 11.10
N PRO A 248 -28.01 -3.89 12.09
CA PRO A 248 -27.91 -3.46 13.49
C PRO A 248 -26.51 -3.53 14.10
N ASN A 249 -25.67 -4.47 13.62
CA ASN A 249 -24.31 -4.69 14.10
C ASN A 249 -23.23 -4.27 13.08
N LEU A 250 -23.58 -3.47 12.06
CA LEU A 250 -22.64 -2.94 11.06
C LEU A 250 -22.61 -1.41 11.13
N LYS A 251 -21.43 -0.87 11.38
CA LYS A 251 -21.17 0.57 11.34
C LYS A 251 -20.49 0.95 10.05
N GLN A 252 -21.19 1.66 9.19
CA GLN A 252 -20.60 2.23 7.98
C GLN A 252 -19.90 3.56 8.29
N ILE A 253 -18.66 3.70 7.87
CA ILE A 253 -17.88 4.93 7.98
C ILE A 253 -17.94 5.69 6.66
N CYS A 254 -18.55 6.85 6.71
CA CYS A 254 -18.72 7.71 5.54
C CYS A 254 -17.70 8.84 5.50
N GLY A 255 -17.41 9.33 4.28
CA GLY A 255 -16.46 10.43 4.05
C GLY A 255 -15.02 9.99 3.99
N HIS A 256 -14.09 10.95 4.14
CA HIS A 256 -12.64 10.75 3.98
C HIS A 256 -11.83 11.24 5.20
N THR A 257 -12.51 11.55 6.29
CA THR A 257 -11.87 12.07 7.51
C THR A 257 -11.22 10.99 8.36
N LEU A 258 -11.68 9.73 8.25
CA LEU A 258 -11.12 8.58 8.94
C LEU A 258 -10.45 7.66 7.95
N ARG A 259 -9.36 7.05 8.38
CA ARG A 259 -8.60 6.05 7.64
C ARG A 259 -8.81 4.67 8.31
N PRO A 260 -8.61 3.56 7.61
CA PRO A 260 -8.68 2.23 8.23
C PRO A 260 -7.82 2.10 9.48
N VAL A 261 -6.59 2.61 9.45
CA VAL A 261 -5.65 2.58 10.58
C VAL A 261 -6.18 3.32 11.83
N ASP A 262 -6.97 4.39 11.66
CA ASP A 262 -7.54 5.12 12.79
C ASP A 262 -8.54 4.28 13.60
N LEU A 263 -9.15 3.26 12.97
CA LEU A 263 -10.14 2.38 13.61
C LEU A 263 -9.52 1.08 14.15
N MET A 264 -8.29 0.75 13.76
CA MET A 264 -7.62 -0.47 14.24
C MET A 264 -7.51 -0.55 15.77
N PRO A 265 -7.23 0.55 16.53
CA PRO A 265 -7.13 0.47 17.99
C PRO A 265 -8.42 0.04 18.70
N VAL A 266 -9.59 0.23 18.08
CA VAL A 266 -10.87 -0.18 18.66
C VAL A 266 -11.25 -1.60 18.28
N CYS A 267 -10.60 -2.18 17.27
CA CYS A 267 -10.93 -3.49 16.71
C CYS A 267 -10.17 -4.63 17.41
N ASP A 268 -10.80 -5.76 17.49
CA ASP A 268 -10.22 -7.01 17.97
C ASP A 268 -9.71 -7.85 16.78
N ARG A 269 -10.19 -7.55 15.57
CA ARG A 269 -9.72 -8.16 14.30
C ARG A 269 -9.87 -7.19 13.13
N VAL A 270 -8.95 -7.33 12.17
CA VAL A 270 -9.09 -6.76 10.83
C VAL A 270 -9.35 -7.89 9.85
N ILE A 271 -10.37 -7.79 9.02
CA ILE A 271 -10.67 -8.74 7.94
C ILE A 271 -10.29 -8.05 6.64
N SER A 272 -9.31 -8.61 5.92
CA SER A 272 -8.74 -7.98 4.73
C SER A 272 -8.26 -9.00 3.72
N LYS A 273 -8.04 -8.55 2.48
CA LYS A 273 -7.19 -9.23 1.50
C LYS A 273 -5.71 -8.94 1.80
N PRO A 274 -4.74 -9.72 1.26
CA PRO A 274 -3.34 -9.40 1.39
C PRO A 274 -3.04 -8.09 0.62
N GLY A 275 -2.73 -7.05 1.39
CA GLY A 275 -2.33 -5.75 0.88
C GLY A 275 -1.36 -5.11 1.85
N TYR A 276 -0.17 -4.72 1.35
CA TYR A 276 0.95 -4.29 2.18
C TYR A 276 0.54 -3.30 3.28
N SER A 277 -0.09 -2.18 2.91
CA SER A 277 -0.38 -1.11 3.88
C SER A 277 -1.31 -1.55 5.00
N THR A 278 -2.36 -2.33 4.69
CA THR A 278 -3.28 -2.84 5.72
C THR A 278 -2.55 -3.79 6.67
N LEU A 279 -1.73 -4.71 6.14
CA LEU A 279 -1.00 -5.67 6.97
C LEU A 279 0.11 -4.98 7.78
N SER A 280 0.84 -4.05 7.17
CA SER A 280 1.85 -3.25 7.85
C SER A 280 1.26 -2.42 9.00
N GLU A 281 0.15 -1.71 8.75
CA GLU A 281 -0.55 -0.93 9.77
C GLU A 281 -1.11 -1.83 10.89
N ALA A 282 -1.67 -3.00 10.55
CA ALA A 282 -2.15 -3.97 11.53
C ALA A 282 -1.01 -4.52 12.41
N CYS A 283 0.16 -4.83 11.84
CA CYS A 283 1.35 -5.24 12.59
C CYS A 283 1.84 -4.14 13.54
N ARG A 284 1.87 -2.89 13.06
CA ARG A 284 2.30 -1.72 13.86
C ARG A 284 1.36 -1.43 15.03
N VAL A 285 0.06 -1.60 14.84
CA VAL A 285 -0.96 -1.40 15.89
C VAL A 285 -1.09 -2.63 16.79
N GLY A 286 -0.65 -3.80 16.32
CA GLY A 286 -0.78 -5.07 17.04
C GLY A 286 -2.20 -5.67 16.99
N VAL A 287 -3.00 -5.31 15.97
CA VAL A 287 -4.34 -5.86 15.81
C VAL A 287 -4.29 -7.15 14.98
N PRO A 288 -4.93 -8.24 15.43
CA PRO A 288 -4.99 -9.50 14.72
C PRO A 288 -5.66 -9.39 13.34
N VAL A 289 -5.19 -10.18 12.36
CA VAL A 289 -5.70 -10.12 10.98
C VAL A 289 -6.30 -11.44 10.55
N VAL A 290 -7.52 -11.42 10.03
CA VAL A 290 -8.11 -12.46 9.20
C VAL A 290 -7.83 -12.10 7.76
N CYS A 291 -6.90 -12.81 7.12
CA CYS A 291 -6.42 -12.51 5.77
C CYS A 291 -6.98 -13.51 4.76
N LEU A 292 -7.61 -12.99 3.70
CA LEU A 292 -8.06 -13.83 2.59
C LEU A 292 -6.86 -14.23 1.73
N THR A 293 -6.85 -15.46 1.23
CA THR A 293 -5.89 -15.83 0.18
C THR A 293 -6.25 -15.15 -1.14
N ARG A 294 -5.24 -14.96 -1.99
CA ARG A 294 -5.40 -14.37 -3.31
C ARG A 294 -4.48 -15.07 -4.29
N ASP A 295 -5.04 -15.67 -5.33
CA ASP A 295 -4.30 -16.34 -6.37
C ASP A 295 -3.85 -15.37 -7.48
N GLY A 296 -2.78 -15.73 -8.18
CA GLY A 296 -2.31 -15.04 -9.39
C GLY A 296 -1.59 -13.70 -9.17
N PHE A 297 -1.30 -13.34 -7.93
CA PHE A 297 -0.53 -12.13 -7.59
C PHE A 297 0.56 -12.48 -6.58
N SER A 298 1.79 -12.62 -7.03
CA SER A 298 2.91 -13.18 -6.28
C SER A 298 3.22 -12.44 -4.98
N GLU A 299 2.96 -11.13 -4.91
CA GLU A 299 3.08 -10.37 -3.66
C GLU A 299 2.20 -10.96 -2.54
N ALA A 300 1.02 -11.51 -2.89
CA ALA A 300 0.08 -11.99 -1.88
C ALA A 300 0.65 -13.11 -1.02
N GLU A 301 1.42 -14.03 -1.59
CA GLU A 301 2.05 -15.13 -0.86
C GLU A 301 3.09 -14.60 0.13
N ILE A 302 3.92 -13.65 -0.30
CA ILE A 302 4.94 -13.01 0.55
C ILE A 302 4.30 -12.25 1.70
N LEU A 303 3.21 -11.54 1.44
CA LEU A 303 2.46 -10.80 2.45
C LEU A 303 1.83 -11.73 3.48
N ILE A 304 1.24 -12.85 3.05
CA ILE A 304 0.63 -13.85 3.94
C ILE A 304 1.71 -14.52 4.77
N ASP A 305 2.84 -14.91 4.18
CA ASP A 305 3.95 -15.52 4.89
C ASP A 305 4.53 -14.60 5.96
N GLY A 306 4.75 -13.33 5.62
CA GLY A 306 5.19 -12.32 6.57
C GLY A 306 4.16 -12.00 7.66
N LEU A 307 2.87 -11.99 7.35
CA LEU A 307 1.81 -11.86 8.34
C LEU A 307 1.86 -13.00 9.37
N GLN A 308 2.05 -14.24 8.90
CA GLN A 308 2.18 -15.42 9.75
C GLN A 308 3.46 -15.37 10.62
N ASP A 309 4.50 -14.72 10.15
CA ASP A 309 5.72 -14.55 10.92
C ASP A 309 5.58 -13.55 12.08
N TYR A 310 4.85 -12.45 11.88
CA TYR A 310 4.96 -11.30 12.77
C TYR A 310 3.68 -10.85 13.47
N ASN A 311 2.50 -11.38 13.09
CA ASN A 311 1.24 -10.95 13.72
C ASN A 311 0.29 -12.14 14.02
N HIS A 312 -0.62 -11.94 14.96
CA HIS A 312 -1.72 -12.88 15.16
C HIS A 312 -2.63 -12.90 13.93
N HIS A 313 -2.94 -14.09 13.43
CA HIS A 313 -3.60 -14.23 12.13
C HIS A 313 -4.56 -15.43 12.05
N LEU A 314 -5.44 -15.34 11.07
CA LEU A 314 -6.12 -16.49 10.45
C LEU A 314 -6.06 -16.30 8.93
N ILE A 315 -5.78 -17.39 8.22
CA ILE A 315 -5.81 -17.39 6.76
C ILE A 315 -7.09 -18.08 6.31
N VAL A 316 -7.86 -17.41 5.47
CA VAL A 316 -9.18 -17.82 5.03
C VAL A 316 -9.21 -17.89 3.50
N SER A 317 -9.77 -18.96 2.95
CA SER A 317 -9.95 -19.07 1.51
C SER A 317 -11.06 -18.13 1.00
N PRO A 318 -11.04 -17.71 -0.27
CA PRO A 318 -12.16 -17.00 -0.87
C PRO A 318 -13.49 -17.78 -0.77
N GLU A 319 -13.46 -19.11 -0.91
CA GLU A 319 -14.63 -19.98 -0.75
C GLU A 319 -15.23 -19.88 0.66
N ASP A 320 -14.41 -20.01 1.70
CA ASP A 320 -14.86 -19.85 3.09
C ASP A 320 -15.40 -18.47 3.40
N PHE A 321 -14.85 -17.44 2.75
CA PHE A 321 -15.29 -16.06 2.93
C PHE A 321 -16.62 -15.78 2.22
N TYR A 322 -16.75 -16.16 0.93
CA TYR A 322 -17.91 -15.82 0.11
C TYR A 322 -19.07 -16.80 0.27
N GLU A 323 -18.79 -18.11 0.37
CA GLU A 323 -19.78 -19.17 0.41
C GLU A 323 -19.99 -19.76 1.81
N GLY A 324 -19.00 -19.57 2.69
CA GLY A 324 -19.03 -20.02 4.08
C GLY A 324 -19.92 -19.14 4.96
N ASP A 325 -20.05 -19.55 6.22
CA ASP A 325 -20.89 -18.90 7.23
C ASP A 325 -20.09 -18.08 8.26
N TRP A 326 -18.82 -17.80 7.97
CA TRP A 326 -17.88 -17.00 8.75
C TRP A 326 -17.54 -17.57 10.14
N GLN A 327 -17.62 -18.89 10.33
CA GLN A 327 -17.21 -19.52 11.59
C GLN A 327 -15.75 -19.22 11.99
N PHE A 328 -14.92 -18.75 11.07
CA PHE A 328 -13.59 -18.27 11.40
C PHE A 328 -13.60 -17.12 12.45
N LEU A 329 -14.72 -16.40 12.62
CA LEU A 329 -14.86 -15.41 13.68
C LEU A 329 -14.88 -16.02 15.08
N ASN A 330 -15.28 -17.29 15.22
CA ASN A 330 -15.26 -18.01 16.49
C ASN A 330 -13.94 -18.77 16.74
N ALA A 331 -13.06 -18.84 15.74
CA ALA A 331 -11.80 -19.52 15.86
C ALA A 331 -10.77 -18.70 16.64
N ASP A 332 -9.89 -19.37 17.36
CA ASP A 332 -8.74 -18.73 18.00
C ASP A 332 -7.75 -18.25 16.94
N MET A 333 -7.20 -17.07 17.14
CA MET A 333 -6.13 -16.55 16.27
C MET A 333 -4.86 -17.37 16.45
N GLN A 334 -4.21 -17.70 15.34
CA GLN A 334 -2.89 -18.32 15.36
C GLN A 334 -1.85 -17.32 15.83
N THR A 335 -0.87 -17.80 16.59
CA THR A 335 0.24 -16.97 17.08
C THR A 335 1.29 -16.77 16.00
N PRO A 336 2.01 -15.64 15.99
CA PRO A 336 3.09 -15.41 15.05
C PRO A 336 4.20 -16.47 15.19
N ARG A 337 4.81 -16.87 14.08
CA ARG A 337 5.92 -17.84 14.05
C ARG A 337 7.24 -17.25 14.58
N ARG A 338 7.44 -15.93 14.44
CA ARG A 338 8.69 -15.22 14.79
C ARG A 338 8.43 -13.96 15.62
N PRO A 339 7.80 -14.07 16.79
CA PRO A 339 7.40 -12.91 17.59
C PRO A 339 8.60 -12.08 18.10
N GLU A 340 9.80 -12.68 18.15
CA GLU A 340 11.03 -12.01 18.64
C GLU A 340 11.79 -11.24 17.54
N HIS A 341 11.34 -11.35 16.28
CA HIS A 341 12.03 -10.78 15.13
C HIS A 341 11.14 -9.79 14.35
N VAL A 342 10.16 -9.19 15.03
CA VAL A 342 9.26 -8.23 14.39
C VAL A 342 10.06 -7.05 13.86
N PRO A 343 9.90 -6.66 12.59
CA PRO A 343 10.54 -5.49 12.02
C PRO A 343 10.21 -4.21 12.81
N ASP A 344 11.10 -3.22 12.76
CA ASP A 344 10.87 -1.92 13.38
C ASP A 344 9.54 -1.30 12.89
N HIS A 345 8.81 -0.65 13.78
CA HIS A 345 7.48 -0.08 13.50
C HIS A 345 7.53 1.36 12.96
N HIS A 346 8.73 1.92 12.77
CA HIS A 346 8.95 3.33 12.43
C HIS A 346 9.79 3.50 11.16
N GLY A 347 9.52 2.69 10.13
CA GLY A 347 10.21 2.77 8.84
C GLY A 347 10.07 4.13 8.17
N GLU A 348 8.92 4.79 8.31
CA GLU A 348 8.69 6.15 7.81
C GLU A 348 9.63 7.16 8.45
N VAL A 349 9.94 7.00 9.75
CA VAL A 349 10.88 7.86 10.47
C VAL A 349 12.31 7.67 9.96
N ALA A 350 12.72 6.42 9.73
CA ALA A 350 14.04 6.10 9.23
C ALA A 350 14.27 6.66 7.81
N ILE A 351 13.29 6.49 6.92
CA ILE A 351 13.35 7.06 5.56
C ILE A 351 13.39 8.58 5.61
N ALA A 352 12.47 9.21 6.37
CA ALA A 352 12.41 10.67 6.48
C ALA A 352 13.70 11.26 7.02
N LYS A 353 14.31 10.63 8.05
CA LYS A 353 15.60 11.04 8.60
C LYS A 353 16.70 10.95 7.54
N THR A 354 16.79 9.87 6.79
CA THR A 354 17.80 9.70 5.75
C THR A 354 17.65 10.74 4.63
N ILE A 355 16.40 11.09 4.26
CA ILE A 355 16.14 12.16 3.29
C ILE A 355 16.63 13.51 3.82
N LEU A 356 16.31 13.87 5.07
CA LEU A 356 16.71 15.14 5.68
C LEU A 356 18.23 15.27 5.91
N GLU A 357 18.93 14.15 6.13
CA GLU A 357 20.39 14.13 6.25
C GLU A 357 21.08 14.33 4.89
N TYR A 358 20.39 14.01 3.80
CA TYR A 358 20.89 14.20 2.44
C TYR A 358 20.68 15.63 1.94
N LEU A 359 19.54 16.27 2.22
CA LEU A 359 19.16 17.62 1.78
C LEU A 359 19.93 18.74 2.51
#